data_6e90aaaa92ea8e22e287eb05984a4756
#
_entry.id   6e90aaaa92ea8e22e287eb05984a4756
#
_cell.length_a   1.000
_cell.length_b   1.000
_cell.length_c   1.000
_cell.angle_alpha   90.00
_cell.angle_beta   90.00
_cell.angle_gamma   90.00
#
_symmetry.space_group_name_H-M   'P 1'
#
loop_
_entity.id
_entity.type
_entity.pdbx_description
1 polymer ?
#
loop_
_entity_poly.entity_id
_entity_poly.type
_entity_poly.pdbx_seq_one_letter_code
_entity_poly.pdbx_strand_id
1 'polypeptide(L)'
;MLNSMTTLNATQREQLRATLEDRKEVLLQELEAVQHSHLRQASDPDDRVVDDPEEQAERLTGEVLSDAEARRDHDELVLVRAALARMAEGSYGLCIACGKAIAVPRLLAHPAAARCIACQSQFEK
;
A
#
# COMPACT_ATOMS: atom_id res chain seq x y z
N MET A 1 -32.18 -7.26 4.96
CA MET A 1 -31.11 -7.80 4.74
C MET A 1 -29.93 -7.26 3.96
N LEU A 2 -29.45 -6.16 4.45
CA LEU A 2 -28.30 -5.51 3.88
C LEU A 2 -27.02 -6.33 3.98
N ASN A 3 -27.00 -7.31 4.89
CA ASN A 3 -25.83 -8.15 5.09
C ASN A 3 -25.56 -9.12 3.95
N SER A 4 -26.54 -9.28 3.03
CA SER A 4 -26.32 -10.12 1.87
C SER A 4 -25.41 -9.49 0.82
N MET A 5 -25.07 -8.22 0.97
CA MET A 5 -24.20 -7.53 0.03
C MET A 5 -22.73 -7.86 0.23
N THR A 6 -22.33 -8.36 1.39
CA THR A 6 -21.00 -8.88 1.60
C THR A 6 -21.10 -10.24 2.26
N THR A 7 -20.25 -11.16 1.82
CA THR A 7 -20.20 -12.51 2.36
C THR A 7 -19.28 -12.62 3.57
N LEU A 8 -18.67 -11.51 4.00
CA LEU A 8 -17.79 -11.49 5.16
C LEU A 8 -18.60 -11.52 6.46
N ASN A 9 -18.20 -12.37 7.39
CA ASN A 9 -18.74 -12.33 8.74
C ASN A 9 -17.94 -11.33 9.59
N ALA A 10 -18.42 -11.06 10.81
CA ALA A 10 -17.79 -10.08 11.69
C ALA A 10 -16.36 -10.45 12.05
N THR A 11 -16.08 -11.74 12.25
CA THR A 11 -14.73 -12.21 12.58
C THR A 11 -13.77 -12.00 11.42
N GLN A 12 -14.20 -12.34 10.21
CA GLN A 12 -13.38 -12.14 9.01
C GLN A 12 -13.11 -10.66 8.77
N ARG A 13 -14.12 -9.83 8.96
CA ARG A 13 -13.97 -8.37 8.79
C ARG A 13 -12.96 -7.81 9.79
N GLU A 14 -13.02 -8.25 11.04
CA GLU A 14 -12.09 -7.80 12.06
C GLU A 14 -10.67 -8.27 11.78
N GLN A 15 -10.50 -9.50 11.31
CA GLN A 15 -9.18 -10.01 10.92
C GLN A 15 -8.59 -9.22 9.77
N LEU A 16 -9.41 -8.89 8.77
CA LEU A 16 -8.97 -8.08 7.63
C LEU A 16 -8.63 -6.66 8.07
N ARG A 17 -9.41 -6.10 8.99
CA ARG A 17 -9.12 -4.76 9.53
C ARG A 17 -7.76 -4.75 10.23
N ALA A 18 -7.50 -5.76 11.06
CA ALA A 18 -6.22 -5.87 11.77
C ALA A 18 -5.06 -6.02 10.79
N THR A 19 -5.24 -6.84 9.75
CA THR A 19 -4.22 -7.02 8.71
C THR A 19 -3.93 -5.70 8.00
N LEU A 20 -4.96 -4.94 7.65
CA LEU A 20 -4.79 -3.66 6.99
C LEU A 20 -4.12 -2.64 7.90
N GLU A 21 -4.49 -2.59 9.18
CA GLU A 21 -3.87 -1.69 10.14
C GLU A 21 -2.38 -2.02 10.33
N ASP A 22 -2.05 -3.31 10.43
CA ASP A 22 -0.66 -3.74 10.55
C ASP A 22 0.14 -3.37 9.30
N ARG A 23 -0.44 -3.58 8.13
CA ARG A 23 0.23 -3.23 6.87
C ARG A 23 0.44 -1.73 6.76
N LYS A 24 -0.56 -0.94 7.16
CA LYS A 24 -0.44 0.51 7.20
C LYS A 24 0.74 0.95 8.05
N GLU A 25 0.86 0.36 9.24
CA GLU A 25 1.95 0.67 10.15
C GLU A 25 3.33 0.39 9.53
N VAL A 26 3.47 -0.79 8.92
CA VAL A 26 4.72 -1.18 8.26
C VAL A 26 5.06 -0.20 7.12
N LEU A 27 4.08 0.14 6.30
CA LEU A 27 4.30 1.05 5.17
C LEU A 27 4.69 2.45 5.66
N LEU A 28 4.06 2.93 6.72
CA LEU A 28 4.42 4.22 7.30
C LEU A 28 5.85 4.22 7.83
N GLN A 29 6.26 3.14 8.49
CA GLN A 29 7.62 3.02 9.00
C GLN A 29 8.64 2.97 7.86
N GLU A 30 8.35 2.24 6.80
CA GLU A 30 9.23 2.15 5.64
C GLU A 30 9.39 3.50 4.96
N LEU A 31 8.30 4.23 4.78
CA LEU A 31 8.34 5.56 4.17
C LEU A 31 9.07 6.56 5.06
N GLU A 32 8.88 6.50 6.36
CA GLU A 32 9.58 7.34 7.31
C GLU A 32 11.09 7.07 7.27
N ALA A 33 11.49 5.80 7.18
CA ALA A 33 12.90 5.43 7.09
C ALA A 33 13.55 5.96 5.83
N VAL A 34 12.86 5.91 4.69
CA VAL A 34 13.35 6.48 3.43
C VAL A 34 13.51 7.98 3.55
N GLN A 35 12.52 8.67 4.12
CA GLN A 35 12.57 10.11 4.30
C GLN A 35 13.72 10.51 5.21
N HIS A 36 13.96 9.76 6.29
CA HIS A 36 15.08 10.00 7.20
C HIS A 36 16.42 9.84 6.48
N SER A 37 16.53 8.82 5.65
CA SER A 37 17.75 8.60 4.87
C SER A 37 18.03 9.77 3.94
N HIS A 38 17.01 10.26 3.25
CA HIS A 38 17.16 11.43 2.36
C HIS A 38 17.54 12.70 3.13
N LEU A 39 16.95 12.92 4.29
CA LEU A 39 17.27 14.07 5.13
C LEU A 39 18.70 14.01 5.64
N ARG A 40 19.19 12.84 6.01
CA ARG A 40 20.59 12.68 6.42
C ARG A 40 21.55 13.03 5.32
N GLN A 41 21.26 12.59 4.11
CA GLN A 41 22.10 12.90 2.94
C GLN A 41 22.11 14.39 2.62
N ALA A 42 20.98 15.06 2.83
CA ALA A 42 20.87 16.48 2.56
C ALA A 42 21.49 17.37 3.63
N SER A 43 21.66 16.87 4.87
CA SER A 43 22.06 17.68 6.00
C SER A 43 23.52 17.59 6.38
N ASP A 44 24.34 16.77 5.68
CA ASP A 44 25.76 16.63 5.98
C ASP A 44 26.62 17.26 4.87
N PRO A 45 27.03 18.52 5.05
CA PRO A 45 27.87 19.19 4.05
C PRO A 45 29.30 18.66 3.97
N ASP A 46 29.75 17.90 4.97
CA ASP A 46 31.08 17.33 4.98
C ASP A 46 31.18 16.00 4.22
N ASP A 47 30.03 15.49 3.76
CA ASP A 47 29.97 14.32 2.92
C ASP A 47 30.37 14.61 1.47
N ARG A 48 31.00 15.72 1.25
CA ARG A 48 31.62 16.06 -0.05
C ARG A 48 32.97 15.38 -0.22
N VAL A 49 33.12 14.22 0.36
CA VAL A 49 34.29 13.41 0.01
C VAL A 49 34.11 13.08 -1.46
N VAL A 50 35.16 13.43 -2.23
CA VAL A 50 35.21 13.13 -3.66
C VAL A 50 35.12 11.62 -3.78
N ASP A 51 33.91 11.14 -4.03
CA ASP A 51 33.72 9.74 -4.24
C ASP A 51 34.27 9.31 -5.57
N ASP A 52 34.82 8.13 -5.56
CA ASP A 52 35.17 7.36 -6.73
C ASP A 52 33.95 7.30 -7.66
N PRO A 53 34.10 7.41 -8.99
CA PRO A 53 32.96 7.28 -9.92
C PRO A 53 32.15 6.01 -9.76
N GLU A 54 32.76 4.90 -9.33
CA GLU A 54 32.05 3.67 -9.06
C GLU A 54 31.14 3.81 -7.84
N GLU A 55 31.59 4.46 -6.79
CA GLU A 55 30.80 4.71 -5.60
C GLU A 55 29.63 5.65 -5.90
N GLN A 56 29.84 6.65 -6.74
CA GLN A 56 28.77 7.53 -7.18
C GLN A 56 27.70 6.76 -7.96
N ALA A 57 28.11 5.88 -8.85
CA ALA A 57 27.19 5.08 -9.65
C ALA A 57 26.36 4.15 -8.77
N GLU A 58 27.00 3.50 -7.79
CA GLU A 58 26.31 2.65 -6.83
C GLU A 58 25.30 3.44 -5.99
N ARG A 59 25.70 4.63 -5.55
CA ARG A 59 24.83 5.49 -4.75
C ARG A 59 23.62 5.94 -5.54
N LEU A 60 23.81 6.37 -6.79
CA LEU A 60 22.71 6.79 -7.66
C LEU A 60 21.77 5.63 -7.97
N THR A 61 22.31 4.44 -8.19
CA THR A 61 21.50 3.24 -8.41
C THR A 61 20.68 2.93 -7.16
N GLY A 62 21.29 3.02 -5.97
CA GLY A 62 20.60 2.81 -4.71
C GLY A 62 19.48 3.81 -4.47
N GLU A 63 19.71 5.09 -4.81
CA GLU A 63 18.69 6.14 -4.68
C GLU A 63 17.50 5.88 -5.62
N VAL A 64 17.76 5.47 -6.86
CA VAL A 64 16.70 5.18 -7.82
C VAL A 64 15.86 4.00 -7.35
N LEU A 65 16.51 2.93 -6.86
CA LEU A 65 15.78 1.78 -6.32
C LEU A 65 14.96 2.15 -5.08
N SER A 66 15.56 2.95 -4.18
CA SER A 66 14.87 3.42 -2.97
C SER A 66 13.66 4.28 -3.32
N ASP A 67 13.77 5.16 -4.32
CA ASP A 67 12.67 6.00 -4.76
C ASP A 67 11.55 5.16 -5.39
N ALA A 68 11.88 4.14 -6.16
CA ALA A 68 10.90 3.23 -6.75
C ALA A 68 10.17 2.44 -5.68
N GLU A 69 10.89 1.95 -4.67
CA GLU A 69 10.29 1.25 -3.54
C GLU A 69 9.38 2.17 -2.73
N ALA A 70 9.83 3.39 -2.45
CA ALA A 70 9.03 4.38 -1.72
C ALA A 70 7.74 4.70 -2.48
N ARG A 71 7.81 4.79 -3.80
CA ARG A 71 6.63 5.06 -4.62
C ARG A 71 5.63 3.90 -4.55
N ARG A 72 6.12 2.67 -4.61
CA ARG A 72 5.26 1.49 -4.48
C ARG A 72 4.62 1.42 -3.09
N ASP A 73 5.40 1.71 -2.05
CA ASP A 73 4.90 1.73 -0.68
C ASP A 73 3.84 2.81 -0.51
N HIS A 74 4.06 3.97 -1.10
CA HIS A 74 3.09 5.07 -1.06
C HIS A 74 1.80 4.67 -1.77
N ASP A 75 1.89 4.05 -2.96
CA ASP A 75 0.72 3.62 -3.70
C ASP A 75 -0.06 2.55 -2.94
N GLU A 76 0.65 1.60 -2.34
CA GLU A 76 0.01 0.59 -1.51
C GLU A 76 -0.66 1.23 -0.29
N LEU A 77 -0.01 2.20 0.35
CA LEU A 77 -0.57 2.90 1.51
C LEU A 77 -1.88 3.59 1.16
N VAL A 78 -1.95 4.21 -0.01
CA VAL A 78 -3.20 4.84 -0.49
C VAL A 78 -4.31 3.80 -0.56
N LEU A 79 -4.02 2.62 -1.13
CA LEU A 79 -5.00 1.55 -1.26
C LEU A 79 -5.43 0.99 0.11
N VAL A 80 -4.47 0.83 1.02
CA VAL A 80 -4.76 0.33 2.37
C VAL A 80 -5.64 1.31 3.13
N ARG A 81 -5.32 2.60 3.09
CA ARG A 81 -6.12 3.64 3.74
C ARG A 81 -7.53 3.72 3.16
N ALA A 82 -7.65 3.59 1.85
CA ALA A 82 -8.96 3.59 1.20
C ALA A 82 -9.80 2.39 1.65
N ALA A 83 -9.17 1.22 1.80
CA ALA A 83 -9.87 0.03 2.29
C ALA A 83 -10.36 0.22 3.72
N LEU A 84 -9.53 0.79 4.59
CA LEU A 84 -9.92 1.08 5.98
C LEU A 84 -11.05 2.10 6.03
N ALA A 85 -11.03 3.10 5.16
CA ALA A 85 -12.11 4.08 5.06
C ALA A 85 -13.43 3.40 4.65
N ARG A 86 -13.37 2.48 3.69
CA ARG A 86 -14.58 1.74 3.29
C ARG A 86 -15.12 0.86 4.43
N MET A 87 -14.24 0.31 5.27
CA MET A 87 -14.69 -0.40 6.46
C MET A 87 -15.45 0.51 7.42
N ALA A 88 -14.94 1.73 7.62
CA ALA A 88 -15.61 2.71 8.48
C ALA A 88 -16.96 3.14 7.91
N GLU A 89 -17.06 3.20 6.59
CA GLU A 89 -18.29 3.61 5.90
C GLU A 89 -19.29 2.46 5.70
N GLY A 90 -18.85 1.22 5.93
CA GLY A 90 -19.70 0.04 5.74
C GLY A 90 -19.74 -0.48 4.31
N SER A 91 -18.87 0.00 3.43
CA SER A 91 -18.84 -0.42 2.01
C SER A 91 -17.70 -1.37 1.69
N TYR A 92 -16.91 -1.77 2.68
CA TYR A 92 -15.80 -2.70 2.44
C TYR A 92 -16.34 -4.05 1.93
N GLY A 93 -15.63 -4.61 0.96
CA GLY A 93 -16.03 -5.88 0.35
C GLY A 93 -16.92 -5.72 -0.87
N LEU A 94 -17.32 -4.49 -1.18
CA LEU A 94 -18.09 -4.21 -2.40
C LEU A 94 -17.17 -3.59 -3.44
N CYS A 95 -17.31 -4.05 -4.70
CA CYS A 95 -16.54 -3.50 -5.81
C CYS A 95 -16.90 -2.04 -6.02
N ILE A 96 -15.90 -1.16 -6.09
CA ILE A 96 -16.13 0.27 -6.28
C ILE A 96 -16.62 0.59 -7.69
N ALA A 97 -16.43 -0.33 -8.65
CA ALA A 97 -16.82 -0.10 -10.04
C ALA A 97 -18.23 -0.61 -10.35
N CYS A 98 -18.60 -1.79 -9.86
CA CYS A 98 -19.90 -2.40 -10.19
C CYS A 98 -20.84 -2.58 -9.00
N GLY A 99 -20.38 -2.36 -7.79
CA GLY A 99 -21.21 -2.48 -6.59
C GLY A 99 -21.46 -3.90 -6.10
N LYS A 100 -20.99 -4.90 -6.82
CA LYS A 100 -21.19 -6.29 -6.43
C LYS A 100 -20.17 -6.70 -5.37
N ALA A 101 -20.51 -7.74 -4.59
CA ALA A 101 -19.61 -8.23 -3.57
C ALA A 101 -18.33 -8.81 -4.20
N ILE A 102 -17.19 -8.47 -3.61
CA ILE A 102 -15.91 -9.07 -3.97
C ILE A 102 -15.83 -10.43 -3.29
N ALA A 103 -15.36 -11.46 -4.01
CA ALA A 103 -15.26 -12.80 -3.46
C ALA A 103 -14.37 -12.83 -2.21
N VAL A 104 -14.81 -13.56 -1.18
CA VAL A 104 -14.06 -13.63 0.09
C VAL A 104 -12.62 -14.14 -0.11
N PRO A 105 -12.36 -15.18 -0.92
CA PRO A 105 -10.97 -15.60 -1.14
C PRO A 105 -10.09 -14.50 -1.71
N ARG A 106 -10.64 -13.64 -2.56
CA ARG A 106 -9.88 -12.51 -3.11
C ARG A 106 -9.55 -11.49 -2.01
N LEU A 107 -10.51 -11.20 -1.13
CA LEU A 107 -10.29 -10.28 -0.02
C LEU A 107 -9.27 -10.84 0.98
N LEU A 108 -9.32 -12.14 1.25
CA LEU A 108 -8.35 -12.76 2.15
C LEU A 108 -6.93 -12.74 1.56
N ALA A 109 -6.82 -12.88 0.24
CA ALA A 109 -5.52 -12.80 -0.43
C ALA A 109 -5.05 -11.36 -0.64
N HIS A 110 -5.99 -10.45 -0.88
CA HIS A 110 -5.70 -9.04 -1.14
C HIS A 110 -6.66 -8.15 -0.35
N PRO A 111 -6.38 -7.92 0.94
CA PRO A 111 -7.31 -7.16 1.78
C PRO A 111 -7.62 -5.75 1.29
N ALA A 112 -6.70 -5.13 0.55
CA ALA A 112 -6.91 -3.79 0.00
C ALA A 112 -7.61 -3.80 -1.36
N ALA A 113 -8.07 -4.95 -1.85
CA ALA A 113 -8.74 -5.04 -3.14
C ALA A 113 -10.02 -4.19 -3.15
N ALA A 114 -10.12 -3.32 -4.15
CA ALA A 114 -11.25 -2.40 -4.30
C ALA A 114 -12.22 -2.84 -5.38
N ARG A 115 -11.80 -3.75 -6.26
CA ARG A 115 -12.59 -4.20 -7.40
C ARG A 115 -12.68 -5.71 -7.44
N CYS A 116 -13.78 -6.23 -7.98
CA CYS A 116 -13.86 -7.66 -8.28
C CYS A 116 -12.90 -8.00 -9.43
N ILE A 117 -12.67 -9.29 -9.64
CA ILE A 117 -11.70 -9.73 -10.66
C ILE A 117 -12.06 -9.19 -12.05
N ALA A 118 -13.34 -9.23 -12.41
CA ALA A 118 -13.80 -8.76 -13.73
C ALA A 118 -13.53 -7.27 -13.92
N CYS A 119 -13.85 -6.45 -12.91
CA CYS A 119 -13.64 -5.00 -13.01
C CYS A 119 -12.15 -4.64 -12.94
N GLN A 120 -11.39 -5.38 -12.16
CA GLN A 120 -9.94 -5.16 -12.09
C GLN A 120 -9.28 -5.47 -13.44
N SER A 121 -9.69 -6.55 -14.10
CA SER A 121 -9.18 -6.87 -15.43
C SER A 121 -9.47 -5.77 -16.45
N GLN A 122 -10.66 -5.18 -16.40
CA GLN A 122 -11.01 -4.09 -17.28
C GLN A 122 -10.24 -2.81 -16.96
N PHE A 123 -10.01 -2.55 -15.68
CA PHE A 123 -9.26 -1.40 -15.23
C PHE A 123 -7.81 -1.46 -15.73
N GLU A 124 -7.23 -2.65 -15.74
CA GLU A 124 -5.84 -2.86 -16.15
C GLU A 124 -5.64 -2.86 -17.66
N LYS A 125 -6.72 -2.89 -18.43
CA LYS A 125 -6.64 -2.74 -19.87
C LYS A 125 -6.51 -1.25 -20.21
#